data_c0bfa79adfbf1e5667d6d9f035764a2f
#
_entry.id   c0bfa79adfbf1e5667d6d9f035764a2f
#
_cell.length_a   1.000
_cell.length_b   1.000
_cell.length_c   1.000
_cell.angle_alpha   90.00
_cell.angle_beta   90.00
_cell.angle_gamma   90.00
#
_symmetry.space_group_name_H-M   'P 1'
#
loop_
_entity.id
_entity.type
_entity.pdbx_description
1 polymer ?
#
loop_
_entity_poly.entity_id
_entity_poly.type
_entity_poly.pdbx_seq_one_letter_code
_entity_poly.pdbx_strand_id
1 'polypeptide(L)'
;LAQLDTELRHLGGYLIVRHGSARDEVVALAEELGIDAVHVGTDHEPSAIARDLAVAEQLAERDCAFHTYKDQVIFEKQEVLTLAGGVFSVFTPYKNAWLKRLAAHPETLATYPVDAHAHAFAPPTGAPASLPALEDIGFTSGEPPLPAGMDGAEEMFEAFVTEMADYGRARDFPAEEGTSRLSAHLRFGTTSIRHLVRSARDMVQ
;
A
#
# COMPACT_ATOMS: atom_id res chain seq x y z
N LEU A 1 1.28 -2.66 12.30
CA LEU A 1 2.75 -2.59 12.46
C LEU A 1 3.28 -3.84 13.17
N ALA A 2 2.68 -4.31 14.28
CA ALA A 2 3.19 -5.48 15.03
C ALA A 2 3.32 -6.75 14.15
N GLN A 3 2.29 -7.08 13.38
CA GLN A 3 2.35 -8.21 12.43
C GLN A 3 3.46 -8.02 11.39
N LEU A 4 3.56 -6.83 10.80
CA LEU A 4 4.60 -6.52 9.82
C LEU A 4 6.02 -6.65 10.40
N ASP A 5 6.24 -6.17 11.63
CA ASP A 5 7.54 -6.33 12.30
C ASP A 5 7.88 -7.80 12.56
N THR A 6 6.87 -8.59 12.95
CA THR A 6 7.03 -10.03 13.15
C THR A 6 7.43 -10.73 11.85
N GLU A 7 6.74 -10.47 10.75
CA GLU A 7 7.06 -11.06 9.44
C GLU A 7 8.43 -10.62 8.91
N LEU A 8 8.76 -9.34 9.04
CA LEU A 8 10.08 -8.86 8.64
C LEU A 8 11.20 -9.53 9.44
N ARG A 9 11.00 -9.77 10.74
CA ARG A 9 11.99 -10.49 11.58
C ARG A 9 12.15 -11.95 11.15
N HIS A 10 11.08 -12.62 10.76
CA HIS A 10 11.16 -13.97 10.21
C HIS A 10 11.96 -14.01 8.90
N LEU A 11 11.90 -12.95 8.11
CA LEU A 11 12.66 -12.80 6.86
C LEU A 11 14.09 -12.27 7.06
N GLY A 12 14.51 -12.01 8.30
CA GLY A 12 15.85 -11.47 8.61
C GLY A 12 15.97 -9.94 8.55
N GLY A 13 14.85 -9.25 8.37
CA GLY A 13 14.73 -7.80 8.43
C GLY A 13 14.15 -7.30 9.75
N TYR A 14 13.71 -6.04 9.76
CA TYR A 14 13.03 -5.43 10.91
C TYR A 14 12.32 -4.12 10.51
N LEU A 15 11.43 -3.67 11.36
CA LEU A 15 10.72 -2.41 11.19
C LEU A 15 11.36 -1.32 12.06
N ILE A 16 11.71 -0.20 11.46
CA ILE A 16 12.10 1.02 12.18
C ILE A 16 10.91 1.97 12.18
N VAL A 17 10.46 2.38 13.35
CA VAL A 17 9.38 3.36 13.49
C VAL A 17 9.94 4.66 14.04
N ARG A 18 9.65 5.76 13.36
CA ARG A 18 9.96 7.13 13.75
C ARG A 18 8.66 7.93 13.84
N HIS A 19 8.56 8.81 14.81
CA HIS A 19 7.42 9.69 14.99
C HIS A 19 7.88 11.14 14.88
N GLY A 20 7.42 11.83 13.84
CA GLY A 20 7.84 13.21 13.55
C GLY A 20 7.41 13.63 12.14
N SER A 21 8.03 14.70 11.66
CA SER A 21 7.90 15.11 10.26
C SER A 21 8.64 14.11 9.36
N ALA A 22 7.91 13.45 8.44
CA ALA A 22 8.53 12.49 7.52
C ALA A 22 9.65 13.12 6.66
N ARG A 23 9.57 14.44 6.39
CA ARG A 23 10.62 15.16 5.66
C ARG A 23 11.94 15.18 6.41
N ASP A 24 11.88 15.26 7.74
CA ASP A 24 13.05 15.34 8.58
C ASP A 24 13.50 13.95 9.04
N GLU A 25 12.54 13.11 9.46
CA GLU A 25 12.82 11.78 10.01
C GLU A 25 13.41 10.81 8.96
N VAL A 26 12.92 10.84 7.71
CA VAL A 26 13.46 9.97 6.65
C VAL A 26 14.90 10.35 6.32
N VAL A 27 15.18 11.64 6.22
CA VAL A 27 16.53 12.14 5.92
C VAL A 27 17.49 11.84 7.08
N ALA A 28 17.07 12.11 8.31
CA ALA A 28 17.87 11.82 9.51
C ALA A 28 18.17 10.33 9.65
N LEU A 29 17.18 9.46 9.36
CA LEU A 29 17.38 8.02 9.40
C LEU A 29 18.32 7.53 8.29
N ALA A 30 18.23 8.11 7.09
CA ALA A 30 19.14 7.78 5.99
C ALA A 30 20.61 8.11 6.35
N GLU A 31 20.83 9.27 6.97
CA GLU A 31 22.16 9.66 7.48
C GLU A 31 22.65 8.74 8.62
N GLU A 32 21.77 8.46 9.59
CA GLU A 32 22.09 7.58 10.74
C GLU A 32 22.52 6.18 10.29
N LEU A 33 21.84 5.63 9.28
CA LEU A 33 22.11 4.29 8.75
C LEU A 33 23.20 4.28 7.67
N GLY A 34 23.60 5.43 7.14
CA GLY A 34 24.61 5.55 6.08
C GLY A 34 24.17 4.80 4.81
N ILE A 35 22.91 4.90 4.41
CA ILE A 35 22.35 4.19 3.26
C ILE A 35 22.56 4.95 1.96
N ASP A 36 22.67 4.22 0.85
CA ASP A 36 22.86 4.78 -0.49
C ASP A 36 21.54 5.14 -1.18
N ALA A 37 20.42 4.56 -0.75
CA ALA A 37 19.13 4.78 -1.39
C ALA A 37 17.93 4.57 -0.44
N VAL A 38 16.87 5.35 -0.69
CA VAL A 38 15.53 5.21 -0.10
C VAL A 38 14.55 4.78 -1.20
N HIS A 39 13.75 3.77 -0.94
CA HIS A 39 12.73 3.24 -1.85
C HIS A 39 11.35 3.40 -1.26
N VAL A 40 10.40 3.98 -2.00
CA VAL A 40 9.05 4.25 -1.51
C VAL A 40 7.97 3.88 -2.53
N GLY A 41 6.78 3.55 -2.06
CA GLY A 41 5.57 3.49 -2.90
C GLY A 41 5.11 4.89 -3.29
N THR A 42 4.78 5.10 -4.57
CA THR A 42 4.26 6.38 -5.07
C THR A 42 2.89 6.67 -4.45
N ASP A 43 2.74 7.84 -3.83
CA ASP A 43 1.45 8.37 -3.42
C ASP A 43 0.98 9.45 -4.42
N HIS A 44 -0.32 9.61 -4.56
CA HIS A 44 -0.96 10.51 -5.54
C HIS A 44 -1.59 11.74 -4.88
N GLU A 45 -1.61 11.83 -3.57
CA GLU A 45 -2.11 13.00 -2.85
C GLU A 45 -1.14 14.18 -2.98
N PRO A 46 -1.64 15.42 -3.23
CA PRO A 46 -0.77 16.58 -3.41
C PRO A 46 0.21 16.82 -2.26
N SER A 47 -0.22 16.59 -1.02
CA SER A 47 0.61 16.71 0.18
C SER A 47 1.73 15.67 0.22
N ALA A 48 1.43 14.43 -0.18
CA ALA A 48 2.41 13.36 -0.25
C ALA A 48 3.44 13.61 -1.37
N ILE A 49 2.98 14.05 -2.55
CA ILE A 49 3.87 14.44 -3.65
C ILE A 49 4.83 15.55 -3.21
N ALA A 50 4.31 16.59 -2.53
CA ALA A 50 5.16 17.69 -2.03
C ALA A 50 6.15 17.23 -0.96
N ARG A 51 5.75 16.31 -0.08
CA ARG A 51 6.62 15.66 0.91
C ARG A 51 7.73 14.87 0.22
N ASP A 52 7.39 14.01 -0.72
CA ASP A 52 8.33 13.11 -1.38
C ASP A 52 9.36 13.88 -2.22
N LEU A 53 8.92 14.96 -2.90
CA LEU A 53 9.85 15.86 -3.59
C LEU A 53 10.85 16.52 -2.63
N ALA A 54 10.38 17.01 -1.49
CA ALA A 54 11.24 17.66 -0.52
C ALA A 54 12.22 16.67 0.15
N VAL A 55 11.80 15.42 0.37
CA VAL A 55 12.71 14.35 0.87
C VAL A 55 13.75 14.03 -0.19
N ALA A 56 13.33 13.85 -1.45
CA ALA A 56 14.25 13.56 -2.57
C ALA A 56 15.31 14.65 -2.75
N GLU A 57 14.95 15.93 -2.66
CA GLU A 57 15.88 17.06 -2.74
C GLU A 57 16.93 16.99 -1.61
N GLN A 58 16.50 16.78 -0.37
CA GLN A 58 17.40 16.71 0.78
C GLN A 58 18.32 15.48 0.74
N LEU A 59 17.84 14.33 0.27
CA LEU A 59 18.65 13.12 0.11
C LEU A 59 19.69 13.28 -1.01
N ALA A 60 19.32 13.97 -2.10
CA ALA A 60 20.27 14.23 -3.20
C ALA A 60 21.46 15.12 -2.75
N GLU A 61 21.26 16.06 -1.81
CA GLU A 61 22.36 16.84 -1.20
C GLU A 61 23.35 15.98 -0.40
N ARG A 62 22.99 14.73 -0.11
CA ARG A 62 23.73 13.76 0.71
C ARG A 62 24.19 12.53 -0.08
N ASP A 63 24.16 12.63 -1.40
CA ASP A 63 24.47 11.53 -2.32
C ASP A 63 23.62 10.26 -2.09
N CYS A 64 22.43 10.38 -1.50
CA CYS A 64 21.48 9.30 -1.27
C CYS A 64 20.38 9.34 -2.34
N ALA A 65 20.18 8.25 -3.05
CA ALA A 65 19.18 8.15 -4.11
C ALA A 65 17.76 8.02 -3.52
N PHE A 66 16.74 8.55 -4.24
CA PHE A 66 15.33 8.38 -3.87
C PHE A 66 14.57 7.74 -5.04
N HIS A 67 14.05 6.54 -4.82
CA HIS A 67 13.36 5.76 -5.84
C HIS A 67 11.88 5.58 -5.51
N THR A 68 11.01 5.86 -6.46
CA THR A 68 9.56 5.69 -6.33
C THR A 68 9.07 4.54 -7.19
N TYR A 69 8.11 3.75 -6.67
CA TYR A 69 7.55 2.59 -7.35
C TYR A 69 6.03 2.61 -7.31
N LYS A 70 5.40 2.13 -8.37
CA LYS A 70 3.95 1.94 -8.42
C LYS A 70 3.53 0.89 -7.37
N ASP A 71 2.67 1.30 -6.44
CA ASP A 71 2.24 0.46 -5.32
C ASP A 71 0.72 0.44 -5.16
N GLN A 72 0.11 1.55 -4.78
CA GLN A 72 -1.30 1.67 -4.37
C GLN A 72 -2.33 1.42 -5.48
N VAL A 73 -1.92 1.35 -6.73
CA VAL A 73 -2.81 1.25 -7.90
C VAL A 73 -2.31 0.22 -8.90
N ILE A 74 -3.23 -0.34 -9.69
CA ILE A 74 -2.88 -1.25 -10.80
C ILE A 74 -2.29 -0.47 -11.98
N PHE A 75 -2.91 0.65 -12.34
CA PHE A 75 -2.43 1.55 -13.38
C PHE A 75 -2.33 2.98 -12.84
N GLU A 76 -1.21 3.62 -13.12
CA GLU A 76 -0.93 5.00 -12.71
C GLU A 76 -1.29 6.02 -13.79
N LYS A 77 -1.63 7.22 -13.36
CA LYS A 77 -1.66 8.49 -14.14
C LYS A 77 -2.02 8.30 -15.64
N GLN A 78 -0.99 8.23 -16.47
CA GLN A 78 -1.10 8.19 -17.93
C GLN A 78 -1.09 6.77 -18.53
N GLU A 79 -1.20 5.75 -17.69
CA GLU A 79 -1.24 4.36 -18.20
C GLU A 79 -2.59 4.00 -18.83
N VAL A 80 -3.68 4.70 -18.48
CA VAL A 80 -5.01 4.53 -19.10
C VAL A 80 -5.50 5.85 -19.64
N LEU A 81 -5.32 6.06 -20.94
CA LEU A 81 -5.68 7.30 -21.65
C LEU A 81 -6.71 7.03 -22.74
N THR A 82 -7.39 8.09 -23.20
CA THR A 82 -8.23 8.07 -24.40
C THR A 82 -7.37 7.81 -25.65
N LEU A 83 -7.99 7.47 -26.78
CA LEU A 83 -7.28 7.29 -28.05
C LEU A 83 -6.56 8.56 -28.52
N ALA A 84 -7.00 9.74 -28.07
CA ALA A 84 -6.35 11.02 -28.35
C ALA A 84 -5.23 11.37 -27.35
N GLY A 85 -4.90 10.46 -26.41
CA GLY A 85 -3.85 10.68 -25.39
C GLY A 85 -4.27 11.55 -24.21
N GLY A 86 -5.56 11.88 -24.08
CA GLY A 86 -6.08 12.66 -22.97
C GLY A 86 -6.62 11.80 -21.82
N VAL A 87 -6.91 12.42 -20.69
CA VAL A 87 -7.54 11.77 -19.54
C VAL A 87 -9.04 11.56 -19.79
N PHE A 88 -9.60 10.53 -19.19
CA PHE A 88 -11.04 10.30 -19.22
C PHE A 88 -11.75 11.23 -18.23
N SER A 89 -12.83 11.90 -18.67
CA SER A 89 -13.72 12.71 -17.83
C SER A 89 -14.96 11.95 -17.36
N VAL A 90 -15.22 10.74 -17.91
CA VAL A 90 -16.40 9.92 -17.62
C VAL A 90 -15.95 8.52 -17.19
N PHE A 91 -16.56 8.02 -16.12
CA PHE A 91 -16.17 6.73 -15.50
C PHE A 91 -16.34 5.52 -16.43
N THR A 92 -17.47 5.38 -17.12
CA THR A 92 -17.75 4.17 -17.93
C THR A 92 -16.75 3.93 -19.06
N PRO A 93 -16.39 4.92 -19.88
CA PRO A 93 -15.29 4.76 -20.86
C PRO A 93 -13.94 4.46 -20.22
N TYR A 94 -13.63 5.12 -19.09
CA TYR A 94 -12.43 4.82 -18.33
C TYR A 94 -12.38 3.38 -17.85
N LYS A 95 -13.45 2.90 -17.19
CA LYS A 95 -13.58 1.51 -16.74
C LYS A 95 -13.34 0.52 -17.87
N ASN A 96 -13.97 0.75 -19.03
CA ASN A 96 -13.84 -0.15 -20.18
C ASN A 96 -12.40 -0.17 -20.73
N ALA A 97 -11.74 0.99 -20.80
CA ALA A 97 -10.33 1.08 -21.21
C ALA A 97 -9.41 0.41 -20.19
N TRP A 98 -9.68 0.59 -18.90
CA TRP A 98 -8.95 -0.03 -17.79
C TRP A 98 -9.04 -1.56 -17.85
N LEU A 99 -10.26 -2.12 -17.99
CA LEU A 99 -10.47 -3.56 -18.10
C LEU A 99 -9.81 -4.15 -19.35
N LYS A 100 -9.91 -3.45 -20.49
CA LYS A 100 -9.23 -3.85 -21.72
C LYS A 100 -7.71 -3.89 -21.55
N ARG A 101 -7.14 -2.88 -20.88
CA ARG A 101 -5.71 -2.85 -20.59
C ARG A 101 -5.31 -3.98 -19.65
N LEU A 102 -6.08 -4.23 -18.61
CA LEU A 102 -5.83 -5.34 -17.69
C LEU A 102 -5.85 -6.70 -18.41
N ALA A 103 -6.80 -6.90 -19.32
CA ALA A 103 -6.86 -8.13 -20.11
C ALA A 103 -5.63 -8.30 -21.04
N ALA A 104 -5.09 -7.19 -21.56
CA ALA A 104 -3.88 -7.20 -22.40
C ALA A 104 -2.57 -7.35 -21.58
N HIS A 105 -2.58 -6.98 -20.29
CA HIS A 105 -1.43 -6.96 -19.40
C HIS A 105 -1.72 -7.65 -18.07
N PRO A 106 -2.04 -8.96 -18.07
CA PRO A 106 -2.38 -9.70 -16.85
C PRO A 106 -1.22 -9.76 -15.85
N GLU A 107 0.01 -9.61 -16.29
CA GLU A 107 1.23 -9.54 -15.47
C GLU A 107 1.21 -8.38 -14.47
N THR A 108 0.41 -7.35 -14.71
CA THR A 108 0.28 -6.21 -13.78
C THR A 108 -0.34 -6.60 -12.43
N LEU A 109 -0.99 -7.76 -12.36
CA LEU A 109 -1.52 -8.34 -11.13
C LEU A 109 -0.53 -9.27 -10.41
N ALA A 110 0.69 -9.43 -10.92
CA ALA A 110 1.70 -10.23 -10.24
C ALA A 110 2.03 -9.63 -8.86
N THR A 111 2.13 -10.50 -7.86
CA THR A 111 2.62 -10.13 -6.52
C THR A 111 4.14 -10.12 -6.50
N TYR A 112 4.71 -9.31 -5.62
CA TYR A 112 6.16 -9.29 -5.44
C TYR A 112 6.60 -10.46 -4.55
N PRO A 113 7.57 -11.28 -4.99
CA PRO A 113 8.03 -12.44 -4.23
C PRO A 113 9.02 -12.03 -3.13
N VAL A 114 8.53 -11.40 -2.06
CA VAL A 114 9.38 -10.88 -0.97
C VAL A 114 10.25 -11.97 -0.36
N ASP A 115 9.68 -13.16 -0.14
CA ASP A 115 10.40 -14.31 0.44
C ASP A 115 11.61 -14.73 -0.39
N ALA A 116 11.51 -14.67 -1.72
CA ALA A 116 12.61 -14.99 -2.61
C ALA A 116 13.80 -14.03 -2.47
N HIS A 117 13.55 -12.82 -1.93
CA HIS A 117 14.53 -11.76 -1.73
C HIS A 117 14.90 -11.56 -0.25
N ALA A 118 14.43 -12.42 0.66
CA ALA A 118 14.70 -12.31 2.10
C ALA A 118 16.20 -12.26 2.44
N HIS A 119 17.05 -12.90 1.62
CA HIS A 119 18.51 -12.87 1.77
C HIS A 119 19.12 -11.45 1.63
N ALA A 120 18.38 -10.49 1.08
CA ALA A 120 18.83 -9.11 0.93
C ALA A 120 18.48 -8.23 2.15
N PHE A 121 17.70 -8.74 3.10
CA PHE A 121 17.42 -7.99 4.33
C PHE A 121 18.67 -7.90 5.21
N ALA A 122 18.89 -6.72 5.79
CA ALA A 122 19.94 -6.52 6.77
C ALA A 122 19.41 -6.77 8.19
N PRO A 123 20.23 -7.37 9.08
CA PRO A 123 19.89 -7.47 10.49
C PRO A 123 19.85 -6.08 11.14
N PRO A 124 19.08 -5.91 12.22
CA PRO A 124 19.00 -4.64 12.93
C PRO A 124 20.37 -4.19 13.46
N THR A 125 20.70 -2.91 13.27
CA THR A 125 21.82 -2.26 13.91
C THR A 125 21.37 -1.73 15.28
N GLY A 126 21.75 -2.41 16.36
CA GLY A 126 21.35 -2.04 17.73
C GLY A 126 20.08 -2.73 18.24
N ALA A 127 19.61 -2.34 19.41
CA ALA A 127 18.36 -2.84 19.95
C ALA A 127 17.19 -2.26 19.15
N PRO A 128 16.26 -3.09 18.66
CA PRO A 128 15.11 -2.59 17.95
C PRO A 128 14.27 -1.69 18.88
N ALA A 129 13.90 -0.50 18.39
CA ALA A 129 12.97 0.36 19.10
C ALA A 129 11.62 -0.37 19.27
N SER A 130 11.01 -0.21 20.44
CA SER A 130 9.64 -0.69 20.64
C SER A 130 8.69 0.06 19.72
N LEU A 131 7.67 -0.64 19.22
CA LEU A 131 6.59 0.03 18.50
C LEU A 131 5.88 1.00 19.46
N PRO A 132 5.58 2.24 19.04
CA PRO A 132 4.85 3.17 19.87
C PRO A 132 3.43 2.66 20.13
N ALA A 133 2.93 2.85 21.33
CA ALA A 133 1.52 2.67 21.63
C ALA A 133 0.68 3.80 21.02
N LEU A 134 -0.63 3.61 20.92
CA LEU A 134 -1.51 4.65 20.38
C LEU A 134 -1.46 5.93 21.22
N GLU A 135 -1.31 5.79 22.54
CA GLU A 135 -1.19 6.89 23.49
C GLU A 135 0.06 7.72 23.25
N ASP A 136 1.19 7.09 22.86
CA ASP A 136 2.44 7.79 22.59
C ASP A 136 2.34 8.73 21.38
N ILE A 137 1.38 8.46 20.49
CA ILE A 137 1.11 9.28 19.30
C ILE A 137 -0.19 10.09 19.40
N GLY A 138 -0.75 10.21 20.61
CA GLY A 138 -1.86 11.11 20.95
C GLY A 138 -3.26 10.55 20.73
N PHE A 139 -3.41 9.24 20.55
CA PHE A 139 -4.72 8.58 20.46
C PHE A 139 -5.08 7.89 21.78
N THR A 140 -6.37 7.79 22.05
CA THR A 140 -6.87 6.97 23.14
C THR A 140 -7.01 5.54 22.69
N SER A 141 -6.50 4.58 23.45
CA SER A 141 -6.71 3.16 23.19
C SER A 141 -8.19 2.82 23.21
N GLY A 142 -8.60 1.98 22.28
CA GLY A 142 -9.94 1.46 22.17
C GLY A 142 -9.96 0.23 21.27
N GLU A 143 -11.06 -0.51 21.33
CA GLU A 143 -11.27 -1.61 20.40
C GLU A 143 -11.45 -1.04 18.97
N PRO A 144 -10.66 -1.49 17.99
CA PRO A 144 -10.80 -1.01 16.63
C PRO A 144 -12.18 -1.41 16.06
N PRO A 145 -12.84 -0.54 15.29
CA PRO A 145 -14.17 -0.81 14.74
C PRO A 145 -14.18 -1.91 13.66
N LEU A 146 -13.01 -2.33 13.21
CA LEU A 146 -12.80 -3.38 12.21
C LEU A 146 -11.63 -4.24 12.65
N PRO A 147 -11.60 -5.54 12.26
CA PRO A 147 -10.42 -6.38 12.44
C PRO A 147 -9.17 -5.66 11.92
N ALA A 148 -8.08 -5.67 12.68
CA ALA A 148 -6.90 -4.88 12.38
C ALA A 148 -5.77 -5.74 11.79
N GLY A 149 -4.83 -5.08 11.11
CA GLY A 149 -3.64 -5.73 10.57
C GLY A 149 -3.86 -6.49 9.27
N MET A 150 -2.89 -7.32 8.90
CA MET A 150 -2.95 -8.12 7.67
C MET A 150 -3.96 -9.26 7.81
N ASP A 151 -3.99 -9.93 8.96
CA ASP A 151 -4.95 -11.01 9.24
C ASP A 151 -6.38 -10.48 9.22
N GLY A 152 -6.63 -9.29 9.80
CA GLY A 152 -7.95 -8.67 9.77
C GLY A 152 -8.39 -8.29 8.34
N ALA A 153 -7.44 -7.89 7.48
CA ALA A 153 -7.73 -7.62 6.08
C ALA A 153 -8.13 -8.91 5.33
N GLU A 154 -7.42 -10.01 5.58
CA GLU A 154 -7.72 -11.31 4.95
C GLU A 154 -9.06 -11.85 5.43
N GLU A 155 -9.33 -11.85 6.74
CA GLU A 155 -10.63 -12.25 7.31
C GLU A 155 -11.79 -11.50 6.67
N MET A 156 -11.68 -10.16 6.56
CA MET A 156 -12.72 -9.33 5.95
C MET A 156 -12.86 -9.61 4.45
N PHE A 157 -11.78 -9.89 3.76
CA PHE A 157 -11.82 -10.21 2.34
C PHE A 157 -12.44 -11.58 2.09
N GLU A 158 -12.06 -12.60 2.84
CA GLU A 158 -12.66 -13.94 2.77
C GLU A 158 -14.19 -13.91 3.04
N ALA A 159 -14.60 -13.17 4.06
CA ALA A 159 -16.02 -12.95 4.33
C ALA A 159 -16.74 -12.30 3.14
N PHE A 160 -16.15 -11.25 2.55
CA PHE A 160 -16.71 -10.57 1.39
C PHE A 160 -16.76 -11.45 0.15
N VAL A 161 -15.78 -12.33 -0.07
CA VAL A 161 -15.73 -13.25 -1.21
C VAL A 161 -17.01 -14.09 -1.29
N THR A 162 -17.56 -14.52 -0.16
CA THR A 162 -18.80 -15.29 -0.11
C THR A 162 -20.03 -14.50 -0.59
N GLU A 163 -20.02 -13.18 -0.43
CA GLU A 163 -21.12 -12.26 -0.78
C GLU A 163 -20.87 -11.50 -2.10
N MET A 164 -19.66 -11.63 -2.68
CA MET A 164 -19.20 -10.84 -3.82
C MET A 164 -20.13 -10.96 -5.04
N ALA A 165 -20.77 -12.10 -5.25
CA ALA A 165 -21.70 -12.32 -6.37
C ALA A 165 -22.92 -11.36 -6.31
N ASP A 166 -23.38 -10.99 -5.11
CA ASP A 166 -24.51 -10.09 -4.90
C ASP A 166 -24.09 -8.61 -4.77
N TYR A 167 -22.78 -8.30 -4.83
CA TYR A 167 -22.27 -6.95 -4.67
C TYR A 167 -22.97 -5.90 -5.56
N GLY A 168 -23.28 -6.26 -6.80
CA GLY A 168 -23.93 -5.37 -7.77
C GLY A 168 -25.28 -4.84 -7.28
N ARG A 169 -26.03 -5.63 -6.50
CA ARG A 169 -27.29 -5.26 -5.85
C ARG A 169 -27.07 -4.64 -4.47
N ALA A 170 -26.37 -5.36 -3.61
CA ALA A 170 -26.27 -5.05 -2.19
C ALA A 170 -25.57 -3.72 -1.90
N ARG A 171 -24.61 -3.31 -2.72
CA ARG A 171 -23.86 -2.03 -2.56
C ARG A 171 -24.75 -0.78 -2.56
N ASP A 172 -25.92 -0.85 -3.14
CA ASP A 172 -26.85 0.28 -3.25
C ASP A 172 -27.75 0.40 -2.00
N PHE A 173 -27.67 -0.56 -1.07
CA PHE A 173 -28.44 -0.60 0.17
C PHE A 173 -27.55 -0.46 1.40
N PRO A 174 -27.37 0.75 1.97
CA PRO A 174 -26.46 0.99 3.09
C PRO A 174 -26.74 0.17 4.36
N ALA A 175 -27.97 -0.36 4.51
CA ALA A 175 -28.36 -1.21 5.61
C ALA A 175 -27.91 -2.69 5.43
N GLU A 176 -27.46 -3.07 4.25
CA GLU A 176 -26.94 -4.40 3.96
C GLU A 176 -25.42 -4.42 4.01
N GLU A 177 -24.86 -5.49 4.53
CA GLU A 177 -23.38 -5.69 4.56
C GLU A 177 -22.85 -6.20 3.21
N GLY A 178 -23.17 -5.49 2.13
CA GLY A 178 -22.89 -5.89 0.74
C GLY A 178 -21.58 -5.33 0.16
N THR A 179 -20.65 -4.84 0.99
CA THR A 179 -19.37 -4.28 0.54
C THR A 179 -18.21 -4.87 1.32
N SER A 180 -17.01 -4.88 0.71
CA SER A 180 -15.82 -5.46 1.35
C SER A 180 -15.34 -4.71 2.61
N ARG A 181 -15.71 -3.43 2.79
CA ARG A 181 -15.27 -2.55 3.88
C ARG A 181 -13.74 -2.43 4.02
N LEU A 182 -12.98 -2.78 2.96
CA LEU A 182 -11.51 -2.82 2.95
C LEU A 182 -10.84 -1.46 2.74
N SER A 183 -11.57 -0.35 2.73
CA SER A 183 -10.99 0.97 2.45
C SER A 183 -9.87 1.36 3.41
N ALA A 184 -10.02 1.06 4.71
CA ALA A 184 -8.97 1.29 5.69
C ALA A 184 -7.74 0.41 5.42
N HIS A 185 -7.93 -0.86 5.13
CA HIS A 185 -6.87 -1.80 4.82
C HIS A 185 -6.09 -1.41 3.55
N LEU A 186 -6.80 -0.95 2.52
CA LEU A 186 -6.18 -0.42 1.31
C LEU A 186 -5.40 0.88 1.58
N ARG A 187 -5.91 1.75 2.46
CA ARG A 187 -5.22 2.99 2.83
C ARG A 187 -3.92 2.73 3.60
N PHE A 188 -3.92 1.75 4.50
CA PHE A 188 -2.76 1.39 5.32
C PHE A 188 -1.87 0.32 4.68
N GLY A 189 -2.23 -0.21 3.52
CA GLY A 189 -1.45 -1.21 2.81
C GLY A 189 -1.38 -2.57 3.52
N THR A 190 -2.36 -2.89 4.38
CA THR A 190 -2.45 -4.20 5.05
C THR A 190 -3.00 -5.31 4.15
N THR A 191 -3.40 -4.98 2.94
CA THR A 191 -3.73 -5.94 1.87
C THR A 191 -3.26 -5.40 0.52
N SER A 192 -2.96 -6.30 -0.41
CA SER A 192 -2.51 -5.95 -1.76
C SER A 192 -3.68 -5.73 -2.69
N ILE A 193 -3.78 -4.55 -3.32
CA ILE A 193 -4.77 -4.29 -4.37
C ILE A 193 -4.65 -5.27 -5.54
N ARG A 194 -3.43 -5.77 -5.84
CA ARG A 194 -3.19 -6.78 -6.88
C ARG A 194 -3.81 -8.12 -6.52
N HIS A 195 -3.69 -8.52 -5.26
CA HIS A 195 -4.33 -9.73 -4.73
C HIS A 195 -5.86 -9.63 -4.86
N LEU A 196 -6.46 -8.55 -4.37
CA LEU A 196 -7.92 -8.36 -4.41
C LEU A 196 -8.47 -8.37 -5.84
N VAL A 197 -7.82 -7.65 -6.77
CA VAL A 197 -8.26 -7.60 -8.18
C VAL A 197 -8.11 -8.95 -8.88
N ARG A 198 -7.03 -9.69 -8.60
CA ARG A 198 -6.84 -11.04 -9.13
C ARG A 198 -7.93 -11.98 -8.64
N SER A 199 -8.18 -12.04 -7.33
CA SER A 199 -9.22 -12.88 -6.75
C SER A 199 -10.61 -12.55 -7.30
N ALA A 200 -10.95 -11.26 -7.40
CA ALA A 200 -12.22 -10.84 -7.99
C ALA A 200 -12.35 -11.25 -9.47
N ARG A 201 -11.27 -11.17 -10.26
CA ARG A 201 -11.25 -11.61 -11.66
C ARG A 201 -11.45 -13.12 -11.79
N ASP A 202 -10.77 -13.89 -10.93
CA ASP A 202 -10.78 -15.35 -11.00
C ASP A 202 -12.15 -15.92 -10.62
N MET A 203 -12.95 -15.18 -9.84
CA MET A 203 -14.36 -15.54 -9.52
C MET A 203 -15.35 -15.29 -10.66
N VAL A 204 -15.02 -14.44 -11.62
CA VAL A 204 -15.92 -14.08 -12.75
C VAL A 204 -15.69 -14.98 -13.97
N GLN A 205 -14.62 -15.76 -13.98
CA GLN A 205 -14.31 -16.74 -15.04
C GLN A 205 -14.96 -18.10 -14.75
#